data_4b97c8819acc1fe967c6ae2ad6c617b8
#
_entry.id   4b97c8819acc1fe967c6ae2ad6c617b8
#
_cell.length_a   1.000
_cell.length_b   1.000
_cell.length_c   1.000
_cell.angle_alpha   90.00
_cell.angle_beta   90.00
_cell.angle_gamma   90.00
#
_symmetry.space_group_name_H-M   'P 1'
#
loop_
_entity.id
_entity.type
_entity.pdbx_description
1 polymer ?
#
loop_
_entity_poly.entity_id
_entity_poly.type
_entity_poly.pdbx_seq_one_letter_code
_entity_poly.pdbx_strand_id
1 'polypeptide(L)'
;MGNHRSRTVAWASTQLRAPAAVALIVALGVTLAGCPTVDLGDTPSDIGLCNPAGGFDYFEAEIWPNFVRPGNMTAGCTRAGGCHDEAGGIALSFRTNPLDLRFNYRQTQIYLNCGQPEASELRTKPLAGEDPHGGVDLITTGDSADSAFLGWFVP
;
A
#
# COMPACT_ATOMS: atom_id res chain seq x y z
N MET A 1 -33.44 -7.25 86.11
CA MET A 1 -34.41 -8.05 85.30
C MET A 1 -34.46 -7.34 83.90
N GLY A 2 -33.68 -7.81 82.93
CA GLY A 2 -33.61 -7.24 81.62
C GLY A 2 -33.86 -8.31 80.56
N ASN A 3 -34.94 -8.16 79.84
CA ASN A 3 -35.46 -9.11 78.89
C ASN A 3 -34.81 -8.86 77.52
N HIS A 4 -33.85 -9.70 77.11
CA HIS A 4 -33.24 -9.67 75.79
C HIS A 4 -34.14 -10.45 74.80
N ARG A 5 -34.82 -9.73 73.93
CA ARG A 5 -35.52 -10.31 72.77
C ARG A 5 -34.49 -10.47 71.61
N SER A 6 -34.11 -11.70 71.33
CA SER A 6 -33.37 -12.06 70.13
C SER A 6 -34.26 -11.87 68.89
N ARG A 7 -33.87 -10.99 67.99
CA ARG A 7 -34.45 -10.85 66.66
C ARG A 7 -33.70 -11.80 65.71
N THR A 8 -34.35 -12.86 65.32
CA THR A 8 -33.90 -13.73 64.21
C THR A 8 -34.12 -12.98 62.89
N VAL A 9 -33.03 -12.65 62.19
CA VAL A 9 -33.07 -12.09 60.84
C VAL A 9 -33.17 -13.26 59.88
N ALA A 10 -34.30 -13.38 59.22
CA ALA A 10 -34.48 -14.37 58.14
C ALA A 10 -33.76 -13.88 56.90
N TRP A 11 -32.72 -14.58 56.48
CA TRP A 11 -32.06 -14.36 55.17
C TRP A 11 -32.92 -15.00 54.08
N ALA A 12 -33.60 -14.16 53.30
CA ALA A 12 -34.24 -14.58 52.07
C ALA A 12 -33.15 -14.90 51.05
N SER A 13 -32.89 -16.16 50.77
CA SER A 13 -32.02 -16.60 49.69
C SER A 13 -32.68 -16.31 48.36
N THR A 14 -32.27 -15.23 47.71
CA THR A 14 -32.62 -14.93 46.35
C THR A 14 -31.90 -15.93 45.43
N GLN A 15 -32.60 -16.95 45.01
CA GLN A 15 -32.16 -17.90 43.99
C GLN A 15 -32.05 -17.13 42.66
N LEU A 16 -30.86 -16.59 42.39
CA LEU A 16 -30.53 -16.03 41.07
C LEU A 16 -30.60 -17.16 40.04
N ARG A 17 -31.52 -17.02 39.12
CA ARG A 17 -31.71 -17.92 37.99
C ARG A 17 -30.51 -17.81 37.06
N ALA A 18 -29.43 -18.56 37.37
CA ALA A 18 -28.18 -18.57 36.63
C ALA A 18 -28.25 -19.01 35.13
N PRO A 19 -29.25 -19.81 34.68
CA PRO A 19 -29.22 -20.33 33.31
C PRO A 19 -29.44 -19.26 32.24
N ALA A 20 -30.21 -18.21 32.52
CA ALA A 20 -30.49 -17.19 31.52
C ALA A 20 -29.30 -16.26 31.22
N ALA A 21 -28.50 -15.94 32.24
CA ALA A 21 -27.32 -15.09 32.05
C ALA A 21 -26.19 -15.82 31.32
N VAL A 22 -25.98 -17.10 31.60
CA VAL A 22 -24.97 -17.92 30.91
C VAL A 22 -25.34 -18.13 29.44
N ALA A 23 -26.62 -18.35 29.12
CA ALA A 23 -27.09 -18.49 27.76
C ALA A 23 -26.88 -17.18 26.93
N LEU A 24 -27.06 -16.01 27.55
CA LEU A 24 -26.87 -14.73 26.89
C LEU A 24 -25.38 -14.47 26.58
N ILE A 25 -24.47 -14.82 27.49
CA ILE A 25 -23.03 -14.65 27.29
C ILE A 25 -22.54 -15.58 26.18
N VAL A 26 -23.02 -16.80 26.11
CA VAL A 26 -22.64 -17.73 25.02
C VAL A 26 -23.19 -17.27 23.69
N ALA A 27 -24.42 -16.77 23.63
CA ALA A 27 -24.99 -16.21 22.39
C ALA A 27 -24.25 -14.97 21.90
N LEU A 28 -23.84 -14.06 22.80
CA LEU A 28 -23.05 -12.88 22.45
C LEU A 28 -21.62 -13.24 21.99
N GLY A 29 -21.02 -14.27 22.60
CA GLY A 29 -19.68 -14.75 22.23
C GLY A 29 -19.64 -15.35 20.82
N VAL A 30 -20.68 -16.04 20.40
CA VAL A 30 -20.76 -16.64 19.05
C VAL A 30 -20.97 -15.58 17.96
N THR A 31 -21.64 -14.48 18.26
CA THR A 31 -21.85 -13.37 17.29
C THR A 31 -20.62 -12.50 17.11
N LEU A 32 -19.68 -12.50 18.07
CA LEU A 32 -18.41 -11.77 17.97
C LEU A 32 -17.27 -12.60 17.36
N ALA A 33 -17.44 -13.91 17.23
CA ALA A 33 -16.41 -14.84 16.76
C ALA A 33 -16.43 -15.09 15.26
N GLY A 34 -16.79 -14.12 14.45
CA GLY A 34 -16.82 -14.48 13.06
C GLY A 34 -17.02 -13.34 12.07
N CYS A 35 -16.03 -12.47 11.93
CA CYS A 35 -15.68 -12.15 10.56
C CYS A 35 -14.98 -13.40 10.01
N PRO A 36 -15.53 -14.13 9.03
CA PRO A 36 -14.75 -15.12 8.34
C PRO A 36 -13.53 -14.36 7.79
N THR A 37 -12.35 -14.69 8.29
CA THR A 37 -11.12 -14.32 7.58
C THR A 37 -11.24 -15.02 6.24
N VAL A 38 -11.63 -14.27 5.23
CA VAL A 38 -11.56 -14.75 3.87
C VAL A 38 -10.08 -14.99 3.64
N ASP A 39 -9.70 -16.26 3.61
CA ASP A 39 -8.39 -16.63 3.10
C ASP A 39 -8.40 -16.23 1.63
N LEU A 40 -7.74 -15.10 1.33
CA LEU A 40 -7.60 -14.60 -0.03
C LEU A 40 -6.65 -15.50 -0.85
N GLY A 41 -6.16 -16.60 -0.26
CA GLY A 41 -5.18 -17.49 -0.87
C GLY A 41 -3.87 -16.73 -1.15
N ASP A 42 -3.12 -17.21 -2.12
CA ASP A 42 -1.92 -16.54 -2.64
C ASP A 42 -2.29 -15.33 -3.50
N THR A 43 -3.31 -14.56 -3.10
CA THR A 43 -3.67 -13.34 -3.82
C THR A 43 -2.48 -12.39 -3.71
N PRO A 44 -1.93 -11.94 -4.83
CA PRO A 44 -0.80 -11.03 -4.81
C PRO A 44 -1.11 -9.82 -3.93
N SER A 45 -0.16 -9.40 -3.11
CA SER A 45 -0.24 -8.19 -2.28
C SER A 45 -0.44 -6.89 -3.09
N ASP A 46 -0.61 -7.02 -4.39
CA ASP A 46 -0.73 -5.96 -5.38
C ASP A 46 -2.20 -5.57 -5.67
N ILE A 47 -3.16 -6.03 -4.85
CA ILE A 47 -4.56 -5.63 -4.98
C ILE A 47 -4.66 -4.11 -4.74
N GLY A 48 -5.05 -3.41 -5.80
CA GLY A 48 -5.23 -1.97 -5.78
C GLY A 48 -4.05 -1.14 -6.29
N LEU A 49 -2.91 -1.76 -6.62
CA LEU A 49 -1.87 -1.06 -7.35
C LEU A 49 -2.25 -0.92 -8.83
N CYS A 50 -1.87 0.22 -9.41
CA CYS A 50 -2.03 0.43 -10.84
C CYS A 50 -1.16 -0.56 -11.62
N ASN A 51 -1.77 -1.32 -12.52
CA ASN A 51 -1.07 -2.22 -13.42
C ASN A 51 -1.32 -1.77 -14.87
N PRO A 52 -0.41 -1.03 -15.49
CA PRO A 52 -0.54 -0.57 -16.86
C PRO A 52 -0.71 -1.73 -17.85
N ALA A 53 -1.38 -1.48 -18.98
CA ALA A 53 -1.66 -2.50 -19.98
C ALA A 53 -0.40 -3.21 -20.54
N GLY A 54 0.72 -2.48 -20.69
CA GLY A 54 2.01 -3.03 -21.08
C GLY A 54 2.71 -3.87 -20.01
N GLY A 55 2.23 -3.82 -18.76
CA GLY A 55 2.69 -4.66 -17.67
C GLY A 55 4.19 -4.57 -17.37
N PHE A 56 4.71 -5.65 -16.79
CA PHE A 56 6.12 -5.75 -16.43
C PHE A 56 7.06 -5.81 -17.65
N ASP A 57 6.64 -6.45 -18.72
CA ASP A 57 7.50 -6.62 -19.91
C ASP A 57 7.79 -5.27 -20.57
N TYR A 58 6.81 -4.40 -20.66
CA TYR A 58 7.01 -3.03 -21.16
C TYR A 58 7.86 -2.20 -20.18
N PHE A 59 7.67 -2.38 -18.87
CA PHE A 59 8.52 -1.72 -17.87
C PHE A 59 9.99 -2.09 -18.07
N GLU A 60 10.30 -3.37 -18.23
CA GLU A 60 11.66 -3.86 -18.43
C GLU A 60 12.28 -3.35 -19.73
N ALA A 61 11.51 -3.38 -20.83
CA ALA A 61 12.00 -3.04 -22.16
C ALA A 61 12.09 -1.53 -22.43
N GLU A 62 11.14 -0.76 -21.93
CA GLU A 62 10.98 0.64 -22.33
C GLU A 62 11.11 1.61 -21.15
N ILE A 63 10.42 1.33 -20.01
CA ILE A 63 10.39 2.31 -18.91
C ILE A 63 11.72 2.34 -18.15
N TRP A 64 12.23 1.17 -17.81
CA TRP A 64 13.46 1.07 -17.04
C TRP A 64 14.66 1.71 -17.77
N PRO A 65 14.98 1.35 -19.03
CA PRO A 65 16.14 1.89 -19.72
C PRO A 65 15.99 3.31 -20.25
N ASN A 66 14.78 3.77 -20.52
CA ASN A 66 14.56 5.08 -21.16
C ASN A 66 14.10 6.16 -20.19
N PHE A 67 13.45 5.78 -19.11
CA PHE A 67 12.84 6.72 -18.16
C PHE A 67 13.53 6.65 -16.78
N VAL A 68 13.62 5.46 -16.15
CA VAL A 68 14.12 5.32 -14.79
C VAL A 68 15.65 5.35 -14.73
N ARG A 69 16.31 4.60 -15.61
CA ARG A 69 17.77 4.45 -15.65
C ARG A 69 18.31 4.55 -17.08
N PRO A 70 18.31 5.72 -17.69
CA PRO A 70 18.91 5.89 -19.02
C PRO A 70 20.38 5.49 -19.04
N GLY A 71 20.83 4.89 -20.13
CA GLY A 71 22.18 4.35 -20.26
C GLY A 71 23.31 5.37 -20.12
N ASN A 72 23.02 6.66 -20.36
CA ASN A 72 23.99 7.74 -20.20
C ASN A 72 24.19 8.18 -18.74
N MET A 73 23.35 7.74 -17.80
CA MET A 73 23.41 8.04 -16.36
C MET A 73 23.46 9.54 -15.99
N THR A 74 23.27 10.46 -16.96
CA THR A 74 23.26 11.91 -16.74
C THR A 74 21.88 12.44 -16.42
N ALA A 75 20.86 11.70 -16.85
CA ALA A 75 19.46 11.95 -16.57
C ALA A 75 18.82 10.65 -16.06
N GLY A 76 17.67 10.76 -15.39
CA GLY A 76 16.95 9.62 -14.87
C GLY A 76 16.97 9.54 -13.35
N CYS A 77 16.05 8.73 -12.84
CA CYS A 77 15.76 8.66 -11.40
C CYS A 77 16.92 8.09 -10.59
N THR A 78 17.71 7.18 -11.16
CA THR A 78 18.81 6.45 -10.50
C THR A 78 20.20 6.84 -10.99
N ARG A 79 20.37 8.10 -11.44
CA ARG A 79 21.71 8.59 -11.81
C ARG A 79 22.72 8.43 -10.67
N ALA A 80 24.02 8.41 -10.98
CA ALA A 80 25.08 8.31 -9.97
C ALA A 80 24.95 9.40 -8.89
N GLY A 81 24.85 9.00 -7.63
CA GLY A 81 24.46 9.86 -6.52
C GLY A 81 22.98 10.23 -6.54
N GLY A 82 22.17 9.51 -7.30
CA GLY A 82 20.78 9.77 -7.57
C GLY A 82 19.89 9.61 -6.36
N CYS A 83 18.85 10.44 -6.31
CA CYS A 83 17.95 10.49 -5.18
C CYS A 83 17.13 9.20 -5.00
N HIS A 84 16.84 8.49 -6.09
CA HIS A 84 15.99 7.29 -6.11
C HIS A 84 16.76 5.96 -6.13
N ASP A 85 18.05 5.98 -5.85
CA ASP A 85 18.80 4.77 -5.53
C ASP A 85 18.50 4.34 -4.08
N GLU A 86 18.61 3.04 -3.78
CA GLU A 86 18.33 2.48 -2.44
C GLU A 86 19.13 3.18 -1.32
N ALA A 87 20.31 3.71 -1.64
CA ALA A 87 21.11 4.51 -0.73
C ALA A 87 20.56 5.92 -0.47
N GLY A 88 19.66 6.41 -1.30
CA GLY A 88 19.10 7.78 -1.21
C GLY A 88 18.09 7.98 -0.09
N GLY A 89 17.51 6.89 0.45
CA GLY A 89 16.63 6.92 1.63
C GLY A 89 15.29 7.64 1.43
N ILE A 90 14.82 7.80 0.19
CA ILE A 90 13.53 8.43 -0.12
C ILE A 90 12.45 7.38 -0.43
N ALA A 91 11.16 7.80 -0.39
CA ALA A 91 10.03 6.90 -0.48
C ALA A 91 9.98 6.08 -1.79
N LEU A 92 10.22 6.72 -2.95
CA LEU A 92 10.45 6.00 -4.20
C LEU A 92 11.91 5.59 -4.27
N SER A 93 12.20 4.31 -4.18
CA SER A 93 13.57 3.79 -4.13
C SER A 93 13.72 2.57 -5.03
N PHE A 94 14.80 2.52 -5.79
CA PHE A 94 15.08 1.47 -6.77
C PHE A 94 16.31 0.65 -6.37
N ARG A 95 16.23 -0.66 -6.50
CA ARG A 95 17.35 -1.58 -6.34
C ARG A 95 18.14 -1.67 -7.63
N THR A 96 19.35 -1.18 -7.58
CA THR A 96 20.26 -1.12 -8.73
C THR A 96 21.47 -2.04 -8.57
N ASN A 97 21.80 -2.45 -7.35
CA ASN A 97 22.96 -3.32 -7.06
C ASN A 97 22.71 -4.21 -5.81
N PRO A 98 22.31 -5.50 -5.96
CA PRO A 98 21.97 -6.13 -7.26
C PRO A 98 20.69 -5.57 -7.87
N LEU A 99 20.61 -5.59 -9.19
CA LEU A 99 19.42 -5.11 -9.91
C LEU A 99 18.23 -6.06 -9.65
N ASP A 100 17.12 -5.48 -9.18
CA ASP A 100 15.86 -6.19 -8.94
C ASP A 100 14.70 -5.48 -9.68
N LEU A 101 14.50 -5.84 -10.94
CA LEU A 101 13.48 -5.21 -11.80
C LEU A 101 12.06 -5.49 -11.32
N ARG A 102 11.79 -6.63 -10.69
CA ARG A 102 10.46 -6.94 -10.14
C ARG A 102 10.13 -6.07 -8.94
N PHE A 103 11.08 -5.87 -8.04
CA PHE A 103 10.94 -4.91 -6.94
C PHE A 103 10.74 -3.49 -7.50
N ASN A 104 11.57 -3.09 -8.45
CA ASN A 104 11.53 -1.75 -9.04
C ASN A 104 10.20 -1.48 -9.74
N TYR A 105 9.65 -2.44 -10.46
CA TYR A 105 8.32 -2.38 -11.05
C TYR A 105 7.24 -2.10 -10.00
N ARG A 106 7.24 -2.84 -8.89
CA ARG A 106 6.27 -2.63 -7.79
C ARG A 106 6.41 -1.27 -7.16
N GLN A 107 7.62 -0.75 -7.03
CA GLN A 107 7.84 0.60 -6.52
C GLN A 107 7.21 1.65 -7.43
N THR A 108 7.32 1.51 -8.75
CA THR A 108 6.69 2.45 -9.69
C THR A 108 5.17 2.40 -9.61
N GLN A 109 4.57 1.23 -9.46
CA GLN A 109 3.11 1.04 -9.41
C GLN A 109 2.42 1.87 -8.31
N ILE A 110 3.12 2.17 -7.21
CA ILE A 110 2.62 3.00 -6.10
C ILE A 110 2.35 4.45 -6.57
N TYR A 111 3.08 4.92 -7.56
CA TYR A 111 3.06 6.30 -8.06
C TYR A 111 2.36 6.43 -9.42
N LEU A 112 1.64 5.38 -9.84
CA LEU A 112 0.87 5.38 -11.08
C LEU A 112 -0.61 5.65 -10.82
N ASN A 113 -1.25 6.29 -11.78
CA ASN A 113 -2.69 6.49 -11.85
C ASN A 113 -3.24 5.83 -13.12
N CYS A 114 -3.77 4.62 -13.01
CA CYS A 114 -4.32 3.91 -14.16
C CYS A 114 -5.57 4.56 -14.77
N GLY A 115 -6.31 5.34 -13.98
CA GLY A 115 -7.49 6.06 -14.47
C GLY A 115 -7.16 7.34 -15.22
N GLN A 116 -6.00 7.92 -14.94
CA GLN A 116 -5.50 9.16 -15.56
C GLN A 116 -3.96 9.08 -15.65
N PRO A 117 -3.41 8.37 -16.63
CA PRO A 117 -1.98 8.15 -16.76
C PRO A 117 -1.15 9.43 -16.72
N GLU A 118 -1.66 10.50 -17.33
CA GLU A 118 -1.02 11.81 -17.38
C GLU A 118 -0.82 12.43 -16.00
N ALA A 119 -1.69 12.09 -15.03
CA ALA A 119 -1.65 12.58 -13.66
C ALA A 119 -0.90 11.64 -12.70
N SER A 120 -0.14 10.67 -13.24
CA SER A 120 0.71 9.79 -12.42
C SER A 120 1.86 10.59 -11.80
N GLU A 121 2.08 10.51 -10.49
CA GLU A 121 3.19 11.21 -9.83
C GLU A 121 4.56 10.81 -10.38
N LEU A 122 4.71 9.55 -10.80
CA LEU A 122 5.94 9.09 -11.45
C LEU A 122 6.28 9.91 -12.70
N ARG A 123 5.28 10.45 -13.40
CA ARG A 123 5.41 11.30 -14.58
C ARG A 123 5.49 12.78 -14.22
N THR A 124 4.52 13.27 -13.44
CA THR A 124 4.36 14.71 -13.18
C THR A 124 5.52 15.30 -12.39
N LYS A 125 6.07 14.55 -11.45
CA LYS A 125 7.21 15.00 -10.62
C LYS A 125 8.47 15.33 -11.46
N PRO A 126 8.96 14.48 -12.37
CA PRO A 126 10.13 14.80 -13.20
C PRO A 126 9.80 15.63 -14.46
N LEU A 127 8.50 15.93 -14.74
CA LEU A 127 8.08 16.64 -15.93
C LEU A 127 8.28 18.15 -15.76
N ALA A 128 8.97 18.77 -16.73
CA ALA A 128 9.25 20.19 -16.71
C ALA A 128 7.99 21.04 -16.65
N GLY A 129 7.94 21.94 -15.67
CA GLY A 129 6.85 22.89 -15.50
C GLY A 129 5.59 22.34 -14.80
N GLU A 130 5.61 21.10 -14.34
CA GLU A 130 4.50 20.48 -13.61
C GLU A 130 4.76 20.55 -12.09
N ASP A 131 4.85 19.41 -11.42
CA ASP A 131 4.99 19.35 -9.97
C ASP A 131 6.40 19.72 -9.49
N PRO A 132 6.55 20.36 -8.30
CA PRO A 132 7.85 20.55 -7.70
C PRO A 132 8.57 19.22 -7.47
N HIS A 133 9.79 19.12 -8.00
CA HIS A 133 10.66 17.98 -7.85
C HIS A 133 11.98 18.39 -7.21
N GLY A 134 12.41 17.69 -6.15
CA GLY A 134 13.65 18.01 -5.43
C GLY A 134 14.94 17.81 -6.24
N GLY A 135 14.84 17.15 -7.40
CA GLY A 135 15.87 17.04 -8.40
C GLY A 135 15.79 18.17 -9.45
N VAL A 136 16.16 17.81 -10.65
CA VAL A 136 15.93 18.67 -11.85
C VAL A 136 14.80 18.08 -12.66
N ASP A 137 14.19 18.90 -13.52
CA ASP A 137 13.27 18.39 -14.53
C ASP A 137 14.04 17.45 -15.47
N LEU A 138 13.57 16.22 -15.60
CA LEU A 138 14.25 15.16 -16.33
C LEU A 138 13.64 14.92 -17.70
N ILE A 139 12.35 15.23 -17.86
CA ILE A 139 11.57 14.97 -19.06
C ILE A 139 10.80 16.22 -19.48
N THR A 140 10.48 16.27 -20.76
CA THR A 140 9.66 17.33 -21.35
C THR A 140 8.44 16.70 -22.02
N THR A 141 7.29 17.37 -21.93
CA THR A 141 6.06 16.88 -22.56
C THR A 141 6.30 16.52 -24.03
N GLY A 142 6.00 15.28 -24.39
CA GLY A 142 6.12 14.73 -25.74
C GLY A 142 7.54 14.32 -26.14
N ASP A 143 8.52 14.35 -25.26
CA ASP A 143 9.82 13.73 -25.53
C ASP A 143 9.74 12.20 -25.54
N SER A 144 10.85 11.52 -25.82
CA SER A 144 10.88 10.05 -25.91
C SER A 144 10.55 9.37 -24.59
N ALA A 145 10.96 9.96 -23.46
CA ALA A 145 10.70 9.39 -22.14
C ALA A 145 9.22 9.57 -21.76
N ASP A 146 8.65 10.74 -22.01
CA ASP A 146 7.22 11.01 -21.81
C ASP A 146 6.34 10.12 -22.69
N SER A 147 6.71 9.98 -23.97
CA SER A 147 6.01 9.12 -24.92
C SER A 147 6.09 7.64 -24.51
N ALA A 148 7.23 7.15 -24.05
CA ALA A 148 7.39 5.81 -23.53
C ALA A 148 6.53 5.60 -22.29
N PHE A 149 6.50 6.58 -21.37
CA PHE A 149 5.66 6.49 -20.16
C PHE A 149 4.18 6.34 -20.52
N LEU A 150 3.65 7.20 -21.38
CA LEU A 150 2.25 7.14 -21.80
C LEU A 150 1.93 5.88 -22.61
N GLY A 151 2.86 5.41 -23.44
CA GLY A 151 2.75 4.16 -24.17
C GLY A 151 2.59 2.92 -23.29
N TRP A 152 3.05 2.98 -22.05
CA TRP A 152 2.92 1.89 -21.08
C TRP A 152 1.46 1.54 -20.76
N PHE A 153 0.57 2.51 -20.84
CA PHE A 153 -0.85 2.36 -20.53
C PHE A 153 -1.71 1.95 -21.74
N VAL A 154 -1.12 1.93 -22.91
CA VAL A 154 -1.81 1.54 -24.15
C VAL A 154 -1.65 0.04 -24.36
N PRO A 155 -2.75 -0.72 -24.67
CA PRO A 155 -2.71 -2.16 -24.93
C PRO A 155 -1.94 -2.52 -26.19
#